data_f7bb64b3151042c9143853bb6a50f1d4
#
_entry.id   f7bb64b3151042c9143853bb6a50f1d4
#
_cell.length_a   1.000
_cell.length_b   1.000
_cell.length_c   1.000
_cell.angle_alpha   90.00
_cell.angle_beta   90.00
_cell.angle_gamma   90.00
#
_symmetry.space_group_name_H-M   'P 1'
#
loop_
_entity.id
_entity.type
_entity.pdbx_description
1 polymer ?
#
loop_
_entity_poly.entity_id
_entity_poly.type
_entity_poly.pdbx_seq_one_letter_code
_entity_poly.pdbx_strand_id
1 'polypeptide(L)'
;FNYRKYLESRNIYGIISVYDSAKITIIKNAKEFPWWEKTITACQRFLEDKIDNGFSGQNRALLKGLILGQRDEIIPEVKEAFSKTGVMHVLAVSGLHVGFIVLIFSGLFKLLRLKFRLATLLTMVSVFFYMILIGFKPPVVRATILVELYLLSTLIQRPTNIYNLISVAAIMILVIDPLQLFRPSFQLSFVAVLSIIYFYKILNTKLENYKFFHTLSQYWLLNYFIQLFLVSLAASCGTLPLTVYYFEKLPVLTWFLNIIVIPVIGFIIGFGFIFIVLSTFAWSFATFLANGMQKVIGLLINFIESVAELPFSYIPVYQAKLAHIAAAYVFLVLIFNLDKPRIRRTCTAIFVSIILVVRIGRASCRERVCHRV
;
A
#
# COMPACT_ATOMS: atom_id res chain seq x y z
N PHE A 1 -4.04 1.07 -21.71
CA PHE A 1 -5.03 1.18 -20.63
C PHE A 1 -6.42 1.43 -21.20
N ASN A 2 -7.39 0.57 -20.92
CA ASN A 2 -8.77 0.75 -21.39
C ASN A 2 -9.56 1.55 -20.34
N TYR A 3 -9.60 2.90 -20.55
CA TYR A 3 -10.24 3.83 -19.63
C TYR A 3 -11.76 3.58 -19.48
N ARG A 4 -12.44 3.15 -20.55
CA ARG A 4 -13.86 2.80 -20.52
C ARG A 4 -14.13 1.63 -19.56
N LYS A 5 -13.39 0.52 -19.70
CA LYS A 5 -13.51 -0.64 -18.78
C LYS A 5 -13.18 -0.26 -17.34
N TYR A 6 -12.23 0.64 -17.13
CA TYR A 6 -11.91 1.14 -15.80
C TYR A 6 -13.08 1.90 -15.17
N LEU A 7 -13.75 2.76 -15.92
CA LEU A 7 -14.92 3.50 -15.45
C LEU A 7 -16.11 2.56 -15.20
N GLU A 8 -16.40 1.64 -16.14
CA GLU A 8 -17.44 0.63 -15.99
C GLU A 8 -17.24 -0.22 -14.72
N SER A 9 -15.99 -0.59 -14.38
CA SER A 9 -15.67 -1.31 -13.16
C SER A 9 -15.93 -0.50 -11.88
N ARG A 10 -16.11 0.81 -11.98
CA ARG A 10 -16.49 1.72 -10.91
C ARG A 10 -17.95 2.14 -10.94
N ASN A 11 -18.77 1.51 -11.79
CA ASN A 11 -20.16 1.89 -12.03
C ASN A 11 -20.31 3.34 -12.55
N ILE A 12 -19.30 3.85 -13.26
CA ILE A 12 -19.32 5.15 -13.91
C ILE A 12 -19.61 4.92 -15.39
N TYR A 13 -20.82 5.26 -15.85
CA TYR A 13 -21.29 5.01 -17.22
C TYR A 13 -21.26 6.27 -18.09
N GLY A 14 -20.99 7.43 -17.52
CA GLY A 14 -20.91 8.69 -18.26
C GLY A 14 -20.05 9.72 -17.54
N ILE A 15 -19.38 10.57 -18.30
CA ILE A 15 -18.60 11.72 -17.82
C ILE A 15 -19.19 12.96 -18.48
N ILE A 16 -19.55 13.95 -17.69
CA ILE A 16 -19.95 15.26 -18.13
C ILE A 16 -18.84 16.24 -17.82
N SER A 17 -18.23 16.82 -18.85
CA SER A 17 -17.23 17.87 -18.71
C SER A 17 -17.88 19.23 -18.80
N VAL A 18 -17.82 20.02 -17.74
CA VAL A 18 -18.33 21.38 -17.70
C VAL A 18 -17.13 22.33 -17.77
N TYR A 19 -17.01 23.06 -18.88
CA TYR A 19 -15.87 23.98 -19.12
C TYR A 19 -16.12 25.37 -18.58
N ASP A 20 -17.37 25.69 -18.19
CA ASP A 20 -17.75 27.00 -17.68
C ASP A 20 -18.58 26.85 -16.41
N SER A 21 -18.00 27.24 -15.28
CA SER A 21 -18.66 27.16 -13.97
C SER A 21 -19.92 28.05 -13.87
N ALA A 22 -20.03 29.09 -14.69
CA ALA A 22 -21.22 29.97 -14.74
C ALA A 22 -22.49 29.26 -15.27
N LYS A 23 -22.32 28.11 -15.96
CA LYS A 23 -23.43 27.29 -16.48
C LYS A 23 -23.93 26.23 -15.47
N ILE A 24 -23.36 26.18 -14.27
CA ILE A 24 -23.82 25.26 -13.24
C ILE A 24 -24.87 25.92 -12.38
N THR A 25 -26.11 25.51 -12.53
CA THR A 25 -27.21 25.93 -11.65
C THR A 25 -27.37 24.93 -10.52
N ILE A 26 -27.16 25.38 -9.28
CA ILE A 26 -27.39 24.55 -8.11
C ILE A 26 -28.89 24.43 -7.86
N ILE A 27 -29.46 23.28 -8.16
CA ILE A 27 -30.86 22.99 -7.86
C ILE A 27 -30.97 22.69 -6.35
N LYS A 28 -31.64 23.56 -5.61
CA LYS A 28 -31.82 23.54 -4.15
C LYS A 28 -32.73 22.40 -3.66
N ASN A 29 -32.47 21.16 -3.98
CA ASN A 29 -33.13 19.98 -3.38
C ASN A 29 -32.15 18.85 -3.07
N ALA A 30 -30.98 19.21 -2.53
CA ALA A 30 -30.11 18.20 -1.95
C ALA A 30 -30.82 17.59 -0.73
N LYS A 31 -31.05 16.26 -0.75
CA LYS A 31 -31.44 15.51 0.43
C LYS A 31 -30.50 15.93 1.58
N GLU A 32 -31.05 16.27 2.73
CA GLU A 32 -30.23 16.56 3.88
C GLU A 32 -29.32 15.34 4.15
N PHE A 33 -28.02 15.61 4.18
CA PHE A 33 -27.05 14.55 4.53
C PHE A 33 -27.41 13.97 5.91
N PRO A 34 -27.37 12.65 6.08
CA PRO A 34 -27.55 12.00 7.36
C PRO A 34 -26.61 12.63 8.41
N TRP A 35 -27.05 12.68 9.66
CA TRP A 35 -26.27 13.30 10.74
C TRP A 35 -24.83 12.77 10.85
N TRP A 36 -24.63 11.48 10.60
CA TRP A 36 -23.31 10.84 10.63
C TRP A 36 -22.38 11.34 9.51
N GLU A 37 -22.89 11.60 8.30
CA GLU A 37 -22.09 12.21 7.22
C GLU A 37 -21.70 13.66 7.55
N LYS A 38 -22.63 14.44 8.14
CA LYS A 38 -22.33 15.80 8.62
C LYS A 38 -21.20 15.75 9.68
N THR A 39 -21.23 14.78 10.59
CA THR A 39 -20.21 14.62 11.63
C THR A 39 -18.86 14.23 11.04
N ILE A 40 -18.81 13.27 10.11
CA ILE A 40 -17.56 12.86 9.45
C ILE A 40 -16.96 14.03 8.67
N THR A 41 -17.77 14.73 7.89
CA THR A 41 -17.33 15.91 7.13
C THR A 41 -16.81 17.01 8.06
N ALA A 42 -17.46 17.23 9.19
CA ALA A 42 -16.99 18.19 10.20
C ALA A 42 -15.64 17.76 10.79
N CYS A 43 -15.45 16.47 11.12
CA CYS A 43 -14.15 15.95 11.56
C CYS A 43 -13.07 16.09 10.48
N GLN A 44 -13.39 15.78 9.21
CA GLN A 44 -12.43 15.95 8.11
C GLN A 44 -12.00 17.41 7.98
N ARG A 45 -12.95 18.35 7.93
CA ARG A 45 -12.67 19.80 7.85
C ARG A 45 -11.83 20.28 9.02
N PHE A 46 -12.14 19.84 10.24
CA PHE A 46 -11.36 20.18 11.42
C PHE A 46 -9.90 19.74 11.28
N LEU A 47 -9.64 18.52 10.78
CA LEU A 47 -8.30 18.01 10.56
C LEU A 47 -7.59 18.79 9.43
N GLU A 48 -8.30 19.07 8.33
CA GLU A 48 -7.82 19.86 7.21
C GLU A 48 -7.40 21.26 7.67
N ASP A 49 -8.27 21.98 8.38
CA ASP A 49 -7.99 23.32 8.90
C ASP A 49 -6.74 23.35 9.80
N LYS A 50 -6.57 22.32 10.64
CA LYS A 50 -5.36 22.22 11.48
C LYS A 50 -4.10 22.05 10.65
N ILE A 51 -4.15 21.19 9.64
CA ILE A 51 -3.01 20.94 8.74
C ILE A 51 -2.74 22.19 7.88
N ASP A 52 -3.78 22.84 7.36
CA ASP A 52 -3.65 24.03 6.51
C ASP A 52 -3.02 25.20 7.24
N ASN A 53 -3.34 25.38 8.52
CA ASN A 53 -2.77 26.41 9.35
C ASN A 53 -1.33 26.12 9.83
N GLY A 54 -0.92 24.84 9.89
CA GLY A 54 0.40 24.46 10.40
C GLY A 54 1.43 24.18 9.32
N PHE A 55 1.01 23.86 8.09
CA PHE A 55 1.89 23.44 7.01
C PHE A 55 1.64 24.20 5.72
N SER A 56 2.65 24.29 4.84
CA SER A 56 2.57 25.02 3.58
C SER A 56 3.07 24.22 2.38
N GLY A 57 2.67 24.61 1.17
CA GLY A 57 3.16 24.06 -0.09
C GLY A 57 3.02 22.54 -0.21
N GLN A 58 4.01 21.89 -0.78
CA GLN A 58 3.99 20.41 -0.99
C GLN A 58 4.06 19.62 0.31
N ASN A 59 4.63 20.19 1.38
CA ASN A 59 4.66 19.53 2.70
C ASN A 59 3.25 19.36 3.25
N ARG A 60 2.39 20.37 3.09
CA ARG A 60 0.97 20.35 3.43
C ARG A 60 0.24 19.28 2.60
N ALA A 61 0.42 19.34 1.28
CA ALA A 61 -0.21 18.39 0.35
C ALA A 61 0.17 16.94 0.66
N LEU A 62 1.45 16.67 0.96
CA LEU A 62 1.91 15.33 1.34
C LEU A 62 1.29 14.89 2.66
N LEU A 63 1.25 15.74 3.67
CA LEU A 63 0.67 15.40 4.98
C LEU A 63 -0.83 15.12 4.89
N LYS A 64 -1.61 15.93 4.13
CA LYS A 64 -3.02 15.64 3.82
C LYS A 64 -3.16 14.31 3.10
N GLY A 65 -2.28 14.03 2.13
CA GLY A 65 -2.23 12.74 1.43
C GLY A 65 -2.05 11.56 2.36
N LEU A 66 -1.15 11.68 3.35
CA LEU A 66 -0.81 10.60 4.28
C LEU A 66 -1.86 10.41 5.38
N ILE A 67 -2.41 11.49 5.96
CA ILE A 67 -3.36 11.40 7.08
C ILE A 67 -4.79 11.25 6.61
N LEU A 68 -5.23 12.05 5.61
CA LEU A 68 -6.60 12.11 5.11
C LEU A 68 -6.79 11.39 3.78
N GLY A 69 -5.69 11.01 3.15
CA GLY A 69 -5.69 10.35 1.85
C GLY A 69 -6.06 11.28 0.69
N GLN A 70 -6.02 12.59 0.86
CA GLN A 70 -6.27 13.58 -0.17
C GLN A 70 -4.98 13.86 -0.93
N ARG A 71 -4.94 13.53 -2.23
CA ARG A 71 -3.72 13.60 -3.05
C ARG A 71 -3.82 14.61 -4.19
N ASP A 72 -4.91 15.33 -4.25
CA ASP A 72 -5.20 16.20 -5.39
C ASP A 72 -4.24 17.41 -5.44
N GLU A 73 -3.83 17.91 -4.26
CA GLU A 73 -2.90 19.02 -4.12
C GLU A 73 -1.41 18.63 -4.36
N ILE A 74 -1.07 17.33 -4.41
CA ILE A 74 0.31 16.89 -4.68
C ILE A 74 0.60 17.10 -6.16
N ILE A 75 1.69 17.82 -6.48
CA ILE A 75 2.07 18.12 -7.87
C ILE A 75 2.41 16.85 -8.66
N PRO A 76 2.21 16.85 -9.99
CA PRO A 76 2.48 15.68 -10.83
C PRO A 76 3.92 15.19 -10.75
N GLU A 77 4.89 16.08 -10.63
CA GLU A 77 6.32 15.81 -10.57
C GLU A 77 6.66 14.94 -9.35
N VAL A 78 6.14 15.30 -8.17
CA VAL A 78 6.31 14.52 -6.93
C VAL A 78 5.64 13.14 -7.09
N LYS A 79 4.41 13.09 -7.64
CA LYS A 79 3.73 11.80 -7.91
C LYS A 79 4.55 10.92 -8.83
N GLU A 80 5.14 11.50 -9.88
CA GLU A 80 5.99 10.78 -10.82
C GLU A 80 7.27 10.25 -10.17
N ALA A 81 7.94 11.06 -9.34
CA ALA A 81 9.12 10.66 -8.58
C ALA A 81 8.84 9.45 -7.67
N PHE A 82 7.72 9.47 -6.92
CA PHE A 82 7.28 8.34 -6.12
C PHE A 82 6.92 7.11 -6.97
N SER A 83 6.42 7.31 -8.19
CA SER A 83 6.12 6.21 -9.12
C SER A 83 7.39 5.58 -9.68
N LYS A 84 8.36 6.38 -10.14
CA LYS A 84 9.66 5.91 -10.69
C LYS A 84 10.44 5.11 -9.65
N THR A 85 10.46 5.58 -8.42
CA THR A 85 11.16 4.93 -7.30
C THR A 85 10.42 3.71 -6.73
N GLY A 86 9.17 3.47 -7.16
CA GLY A 86 8.34 2.33 -6.72
C GLY A 86 7.72 2.49 -5.34
N VAL A 87 7.82 3.67 -4.72
CA VAL A 87 7.22 3.97 -3.41
C VAL A 87 5.87 4.68 -3.52
N MET A 88 5.25 4.68 -4.71
CA MET A 88 3.91 5.26 -4.95
C MET A 88 2.84 4.69 -4.02
N HIS A 89 2.99 3.44 -3.59
CA HIS A 89 2.08 2.78 -2.64
C HIS A 89 2.04 3.45 -1.27
N VAL A 90 3.07 4.22 -0.91
CA VAL A 90 3.15 4.96 0.35
C VAL A 90 2.35 6.26 0.29
N LEU A 91 2.32 6.95 -0.88
CA LEU A 91 1.43 8.11 -1.09
C LEU A 91 -0.05 7.72 -1.04
N ALA A 92 -0.37 6.50 -1.43
CA ALA A 92 -1.72 5.98 -1.27
C ALA A 92 -1.91 5.54 0.17
N VAL A 93 -2.96 6.03 0.85
CA VAL A 93 -3.31 5.44 2.14
C VAL A 93 -3.49 3.94 1.96
N SER A 94 -2.67 3.18 2.66
CA SER A 94 -2.46 1.75 2.46
C SER A 94 -2.65 0.97 3.76
N GLY A 95 -2.50 -0.35 3.69
CA GLY A 95 -2.49 -1.20 4.88
C GLY A 95 -1.43 -0.82 5.91
N LEU A 96 -0.30 -0.25 5.44
CA LEU A 96 0.77 0.25 6.32
C LEU A 96 0.27 1.40 7.22
N HIS A 97 -0.54 2.32 6.67
CA HIS A 97 -1.14 3.41 7.44
C HIS A 97 -2.09 2.88 8.53
N VAL A 98 -2.91 1.89 8.18
CA VAL A 98 -3.78 1.21 9.17
C VAL A 98 -2.92 0.55 10.26
N GLY A 99 -1.80 -0.07 9.89
CA GLY A 99 -0.83 -0.61 10.84
C GLY A 99 -0.27 0.45 11.81
N PHE A 100 0.09 1.63 11.31
CA PHE A 100 0.52 2.75 12.16
C PHE A 100 -0.59 3.23 13.09
N ILE A 101 -1.84 3.32 12.61
CA ILE A 101 -3.00 3.67 13.43
C ILE A 101 -3.18 2.67 14.58
N VAL A 102 -3.08 1.36 14.28
CA VAL A 102 -3.12 0.31 15.32
C VAL A 102 -2.02 0.52 16.35
N LEU A 103 -0.77 0.76 15.91
CA LEU A 103 0.36 0.98 16.81
C LEU A 103 0.18 2.21 17.69
N ILE A 104 -0.29 3.33 17.11
CA ILE A 104 -0.51 4.58 17.84
C ILE A 104 -1.58 4.39 18.92
N PHE A 105 -2.76 3.89 18.54
CA PHE A 105 -3.87 3.76 19.49
C PHE A 105 -3.64 2.64 20.51
N SER A 106 -3.11 1.47 20.10
CA SER A 106 -2.77 0.42 21.06
C SER A 106 -1.66 0.86 22.03
N GLY A 107 -0.67 1.59 21.54
CA GLY A 107 0.37 2.19 22.37
C GLY A 107 -0.18 3.23 23.35
N LEU A 108 -1.07 4.12 22.89
CA LEU A 108 -1.75 5.11 23.71
C LEU A 108 -2.58 4.47 24.82
N PHE A 109 -3.40 3.47 24.50
CA PHE A 109 -4.24 2.80 25.49
C PHE A 109 -3.43 1.95 26.49
N LYS A 110 -2.28 1.41 26.03
CA LYS A 110 -1.30 0.77 26.93
C LYS A 110 -0.65 1.78 27.87
N LEU A 111 -0.29 2.97 27.37
CA LEU A 111 0.27 4.06 28.17
C LEU A 111 -0.74 4.53 29.23
N LEU A 112 -2.02 4.59 28.89
CA LEU A 112 -3.11 4.89 29.81
C LEU A 112 -3.44 3.74 30.77
N ARG A 113 -2.66 2.64 30.73
CA ARG A 113 -2.82 1.45 31.58
C ARG A 113 -4.20 0.82 31.53
N LEU A 114 -4.88 0.90 30.39
CA LEU A 114 -6.19 0.25 30.22
C LEU A 114 -6.05 -1.28 30.22
N LYS A 115 -7.08 -1.96 30.73
CA LYS A 115 -7.14 -3.44 30.68
C LYS A 115 -7.09 -3.92 29.22
N PHE A 116 -6.38 -5.01 28.96
CA PHE A 116 -6.15 -5.56 27.60
C PHE A 116 -7.41 -5.60 26.74
N ARG A 117 -8.50 -6.16 27.26
CA ARG A 117 -9.77 -6.27 26.50
C ARG A 117 -10.31 -4.90 26.09
N LEU A 118 -10.31 -3.93 27.02
CA LEU A 118 -10.78 -2.57 26.73
C LEU A 118 -9.87 -1.85 25.74
N ALA A 119 -8.56 -1.94 25.92
CA ALA A 119 -7.58 -1.36 25.00
C ALA A 119 -7.75 -1.93 23.57
N THR A 120 -7.94 -3.24 23.44
CA THR A 120 -8.16 -3.89 22.14
C THR A 120 -9.48 -3.44 21.51
N LEU A 121 -10.58 -3.39 22.25
CA LEU A 121 -11.88 -2.90 21.74
C LEU A 121 -11.80 -1.45 21.29
N LEU A 122 -11.15 -0.58 22.08
CA LEU A 122 -10.98 0.83 21.71
C LEU A 122 -10.06 0.97 20.47
N THR A 123 -9.04 0.12 20.33
CA THR A 123 -8.21 0.09 19.11
C THR A 123 -9.04 -0.31 17.89
N MET A 124 -9.89 -1.32 17.99
CA MET A 124 -10.83 -1.71 16.92
C MET A 124 -11.72 -0.54 16.52
N VAL A 125 -12.40 0.09 17.49
CA VAL A 125 -13.25 1.26 17.23
C VAL A 125 -12.47 2.38 16.55
N SER A 126 -11.23 2.66 16.99
CA SER A 126 -10.38 3.71 16.41
C SER A 126 -10.00 3.41 14.95
N VAL A 127 -9.65 2.17 14.64
CA VAL A 127 -9.30 1.73 13.27
C VAL A 127 -10.52 1.78 12.36
N PHE A 128 -11.68 1.34 12.86
CA PHE A 128 -12.94 1.41 12.12
C PHE A 128 -13.36 2.87 11.85
N PHE A 129 -13.24 3.74 12.84
CA PHE A 129 -13.50 5.17 12.68
C PHE A 129 -12.55 5.82 11.66
N TYR A 130 -11.26 5.47 11.69
CA TYR A 130 -10.29 5.94 10.71
C TYR A 130 -10.65 5.52 9.29
N MET A 131 -11.11 4.29 9.08
CA MET A 131 -11.60 3.83 7.77
C MET A 131 -12.75 4.70 7.25
N ILE A 132 -13.70 5.04 8.11
CA ILE A 132 -14.84 5.91 7.77
C ILE A 132 -14.33 7.32 7.45
N LEU A 133 -13.44 7.85 8.29
CA LEU A 133 -12.85 9.20 8.13
C LEU A 133 -12.16 9.38 6.79
N ILE A 134 -11.49 8.35 6.27
CA ILE A 134 -10.81 8.39 4.95
C ILE A 134 -11.76 8.14 3.77
N GLY A 135 -13.04 7.83 4.02
CA GLY A 135 -14.03 7.61 2.97
C GLY A 135 -13.95 6.23 2.32
N PHE A 136 -13.77 5.17 3.10
CA PHE A 136 -13.81 3.77 2.66
C PHE A 136 -12.88 3.43 1.48
N LYS A 137 -11.69 4.03 1.43
CA LYS A 137 -10.73 3.73 0.34
C LYS A 137 -10.42 2.22 0.31
N PRO A 138 -10.48 1.55 -0.85
CA PRO A 138 -10.38 0.10 -0.94
C PRO A 138 -9.17 -0.53 -0.24
N PRO A 139 -7.93 0.04 -0.30
CA PRO A 139 -6.80 -0.51 0.45
C PRO A 139 -6.97 -0.45 1.96
N VAL A 140 -7.60 0.63 2.47
CA VAL A 140 -7.86 0.81 3.90
C VAL A 140 -8.93 -0.16 4.39
N VAL A 141 -10.03 -0.30 3.64
CA VAL A 141 -11.10 -1.26 3.96
C VAL A 141 -10.54 -2.67 4.12
N ARG A 142 -9.71 -3.13 3.18
CA ARG A 142 -9.09 -4.46 3.25
C ARG A 142 -8.20 -4.63 4.47
N ALA A 143 -7.36 -3.64 4.74
CA ALA A 143 -6.47 -3.67 5.89
C ALA A 143 -7.25 -3.62 7.21
N THR A 144 -8.29 -2.79 7.29
CA THR A 144 -9.18 -2.72 8.46
C THR A 144 -9.84 -4.07 8.71
N ILE A 145 -10.44 -4.70 7.70
CA ILE A 145 -11.05 -6.02 7.87
C ILE A 145 -10.05 -7.05 8.40
N LEU A 146 -8.83 -7.10 7.85
CA LEU A 146 -7.78 -8.01 8.32
C LEU A 146 -7.38 -7.74 9.77
N VAL A 147 -7.20 -6.47 10.13
CA VAL A 147 -6.83 -6.05 11.48
C VAL A 147 -7.97 -6.35 12.46
N GLU A 148 -9.21 -6.03 12.10
CA GLU A 148 -10.38 -6.31 12.94
C GLU A 148 -10.54 -7.81 13.23
N LEU A 149 -10.42 -8.66 12.22
CA LEU A 149 -10.43 -10.11 12.38
C LEU A 149 -9.29 -10.60 13.27
N TYR A 150 -8.09 -10.03 13.12
CA TYR A 150 -6.94 -10.37 13.97
C TYR A 150 -7.18 -9.94 15.43
N LEU A 151 -7.59 -8.69 15.67
CA LEU A 151 -7.87 -8.18 17.01
C LEU A 151 -9.03 -8.94 17.68
N LEU A 152 -10.07 -9.27 16.92
CA LEU A 152 -11.18 -10.10 17.39
C LEU A 152 -10.70 -11.48 17.84
N SER A 153 -9.80 -12.10 17.06
CA SER A 153 -9.24 -13.41 17.43
C SER A 153 -8.44 -13.35 18.73
N THR A 154 -7.71 -12.25 18.96
CA THR A 154 -6.97 -12.05 20.21
C THR A 154 -7.92 -11.85 21.42
N LEU A 155 -9.06 -11.17 21.22
CA LEU A 155 -10.09 -11.02 22.26
C LEU A 155 -10.74 -12.35 22.65
N ILE A 156 -10.99 -13.23 21.67
CA ILE A 156 -11.60 -14.55 21.88
C ILE A 156 -10.56 -15.58 22.38
N GLN A 157 -9.27 -15.18 22.41
CA GLN A 157 -8.16 -16.04 22.83
C GLN A 157 -8.03 -17.33 22.01
N ARG A 158 -8.39 -17.29 20.73
CA ARG A 158 -8.21 -18.42 19.80
C ARG A 158 -6.94 -18.27 18.98
N PRO A 159 -6.13 -19.34 18.85
CA PRO A 159 -4.97 -19.32 17.96
C PRO A 159 -5.44 -19.09 16.52
N THR A 160 -4.91 -18.08 15.88
CA THR A 160 -5.29 -17.69 14.53
C THR A 160 -4.30 -18.21 13.51
N ASN A 161 -4.83 -18.90 12.49
CA ASN A 161 -4.07 -19.15 11.28
C ASN A 161 -4.23 -17.94 10.35
N ILE A 162 -3.13 -17.29 10.04
CA ILE A 162 -3.11 -16.06 9.22
C ILE A 162 -3.68 -16.31 7.81
N TYR A 163 -3.51 -17.52 7.25
CA TYR A 163 -4.12 -17.88 5.96
C TYR A 163 -5.65 -17.91 6.03
N ASN A 164 -6.22 -18.40 7.16
CA ASN A 164 -7.66 -18.38 7.37
C ASN A 164 -8.19 -16.95 7.49
N LEU A 165 -7.46 -16.06 8.19
CA LEU A 165 -7.84 -14.63 8.29
C LEU A 165 -7.90 -13.97 6.91
N ILE A 166 -6.87 -14.20 6.09
CA ILE A 166 -6.79 -13.65 4.73
C ILE A 166 -7.94 -14.19 3.88
N SER A 167 -8.22 -15.48 3.97
CA SER A 167 -9.30 -16.13 3.21
C SER A 167 -10.67 -15.58 3.62
N VAL A 168 -10.94 -15.45 4.92
CA VAL A 168 -12.19 -14.85 5.41
C VAL A 168 -12.33 -13.41 4.95
N ALA A 169 -11.27 -12.59 5.08
CA ALA A 169 -11.28 -11.21 4.60
C ALA A 169 -11.55 -11.12 3.09
N ALA A 170 -10.93 -11.99 2.29
CA ALA A 170 -11.16 -12.04 0.85
C ALA A 170 -12.61 -12.40 0.52
N ILE A 171 -13.18 -13.42 1.17
CA ILE A 171 -14.56 -13.84 0.98
C ILE A 171 -15.52 -12.70 1.36
N MET A 172 -15.34 -12.06 2.51
CA MET A 172 -16.19 -10.93 2.94
C MET A 172 -16.22 -9.81 1.89
N ILE A 173 -15.07 -9.45 1.34
CA ILE A 173 -14.96 -8.40 0.32
C ILE A 173 -15.62 -8.82 -0.99
N LEU A 174 -15.40 -10.07 -1.43
CA LEU A 174 -15.92 -10.58 -2.71
C LEU A 174 -17.42 -10.87 -2.67
N VAL A 175 -17.99 -11.15 -1.50
CA VAL A 175 -19.45 -11.25 -1.31
C VAL A 175 -20.11 -9.88 -1.50
N ILE A 176 -19.45 -8.79 -1.04
CA ILE A 176 -19.99 -7.42 -1.21
C ILE A 176 -19.80 -6.94 -2.65
N ASP A 177 -18.63 -7.13 -3.24
CA ASP A 177 -18.29 -6.71 -4.61
C ASP A 177 -17.39 -7.73 -5.30
N PRO A 178 -17.96 -8.71 -6.05
CA PRO A 178 -17.20 -9.74 -6.75
C PRO A 178 -16.20 -9.17 -7.78
N LEU A 179 -16.48 -8.00 -8.33
CA LEU A 179 -15.62 -7.36 -9.35
C LEU A 179 -14.27 -6.90 -8.77
N GLN A 180 -14.15 -6.81 -7.45
CA GLN A 180 -12.88 -6.51 -6.79
C GLN A 180 -11.76 -7.50 -7.19
N LEU A 181 -12.09 -8.76 -7.43
CA LEU A 181 -11.13 -9.79 -7.84
C LEU A 181 -10.30 -9.39 -9.07
N PHE A 182 -10.90 -8.65 -9.99
CA PHE A 182 -10.27 -8.21 -11.24
C PHE A 182 -9.57 -6.86 -11.12
N ARG A 183 -9.69 -6.18 -9.98
CA ARG A 183 -9.06 -4.88 -9.77
C ARG A 183 -7.59 -5.04 -9.34
N PRO A 184 -6.64 -4.31 -9.97
CA PRO A 184 -5.22 -4.36 -9.60
C PRO A 184 -4.97 -4.13 -8.10
N SER A 185 -5.73 -3.23 -7.52
CA SER A 185 -5.63 -2.87 -6.10
C SER A 185 -5.94 -4.06 -5.17
N PHE A 186 -6.91 -4.92 -5.51
CA PHE A 186 -7.23 -6.14 -4.76
C PHE A 186 -6.10 -7.16 -4.92
N GLN A 187 -5.74 -7.47 -6.16
CA GLN A 187 -4.73 -8.48 -6.48
C GLN A 187 -3.37 -8.15 -5.84
N LEU A 188 -2.88 -6.92 -6.01
CA LEU A 188 -1.61 -6.49 -5.43
C LEU A 188 -1.62 -6.55 -3.90
N SER A 189 -2.74 -6.19 -3.25
CA SER A 189 -2.83 -6.20 -1.79
C SER A 189 -2.79 -7.62 -1.22
N PHE A 190 -3.60 -8.55 -1.77
CA PHE A 190 -3.63 -9.93 -1.28
C PHE A 190 -2.35 -10.69 -1.63
N VAL A 191 -1.82 -10.48 -2.84
CA VAL A 191 -0.53 -11.07 -3.24
C VAL A 191 0.60 -10.55 -2.37
N ALA A 192 0.64 -9.26 -2.03
CA ALA A 192 1.66 -8.72 -1.13
C ALA A 192 1.64 -9.41 0.24
N VAL A 193 0.47 -9.54 0.86
CA VAL A 193 0.35 -10.19 2.18
C VAL A 193 0.76 -11.66 2.12
N LEU A 194 0.25 -12.41 1.14
CA LEU A 194 0.61 -13.83 0.94
C LEU A 194 2.11 -14.00 0.67
N SER A 195 2.70 -13.09 -0.10
CA SER A 195 4.13 -13.10 -0.42
C SER A 195 5.00 -12.82 0.80
N ILE A 196 4.60 -11.86 1.63
CA ILE A 196 5.31 -11.61 2.89
C ILE A 196 5.29 -12.87 3.75
N ILE A 197 4.13 -13.49 3.94
CA ILE A 197 4.02 -14.69 4.78
C ILE A 197 4.86 -15.85 4.24
N TYR A 198 4.87 -16.05 2.93
CA TYR A 198 5.57 -17.17 2.31
C TYR A 198 7.06 -16.90 2.15
N PHE A 199 7.45 -15.81 1.50
CA PHE A 199 8.85 -15.54 1.17
C PHE A 199 9.67 -15.04 2.35
N TYR A 200 9.08 -14.22 3.24
CA TYR A 200 9.80 -13.73 4.41
C TYR A 200 10.30 -14.88 5.31
N LYS A 201 9.45 -15.88 5.56
CA LYS A 201 9.86 -17.04 6.36
C LYS A 201 11.06 -17.77 5.73
N ILE A 202 11.03 -17.97 4.41
CA ILE A 202 12.12 -18.66 3.69
C ILE A 202 13.40 -17.82 3.71
N LEU A 203 13.27 -16.50 3.43
CA LEU A 203 14.41 -15.58 3.42
C LEU A 203 15.06 -15.49 4.81
N ASN A 204 14.24 -15.29 5.84
CA ASN A 204 14.74 -15.17 7.22
C ASN A 204 15.46 -16.44 7.66
N THR A 205 14.87 -17.63 7.46
CA THR A 205 15.50 -18.90 7.81
C THR A 205 16.81 -19.14 7.04
N LYS A 206 16.87 -18.78 5.74
CA LYS A 206 18.12 -18.90 4.97
C LYS A 206 19.22 -17.96 5.50
N LEU A 207 18.85 -16.75 5.89
CA LEU A 207 19.81 -15.77 6.42
C LEU A 207 20.32 -16.13 7.83
N GLU A 208 19.46 -16.65 8.68
CA GLU A 208 19.84 -17.11 10.03
C GLU A 208 20.91 -18.20 10.01
N ASN A 209 21.01 -18.99 8.93
CA ASN A 209 22.06 -19.99 8.77
C ASN A 209 23.46 -19.41 8.54
N TYR A 210 23.58 -18.11 8.23
CA TYR A 210 24.86 -17.45 8.06
C TYR A 210 25.31 -16.78 9.36
N LYS A 211 26.46 -17.18 9.91
CA LYS A 211 27.04 -16.65 11.17
C LYS A 211 27.10 -15.12 11.19
N PHE A 212 27.42 -14.50 10.06
CA PHE A 212 27.48 -13.05 9.93
C PHE A 212 26.13 -12.38 10.26
N PHE A 213 25.02 -12.90 9.72
CA PHE A 213 23.68 -12.35 10.01
C PHE A 213 23.25 -12.62 11.43
N HIS A 214 23.62 -13.77 11.99
CA HIS A 214 23.36 -14.06 13.41
C HIS A 214 24.05 -13.02 14.34
N THR A 215 25.27 -12.62 14.04
CA THR A 215 25.97 -11.58 14.80
C THR A 215 25.33 -10.21 14.63
N LEU A 216 24.92 -9.84 13.40
CA LEU A 216 24.25 -8.55 13.14
C LEU A 216 22.86 -8.48 13.80
N SER A 217 22.12 -9.58 13.86
CA SER A 217 20.78 -9.63 14.46
C SER A 217 20.79 -9.44 15.98
N GLN A 218 21.94 -9.55 16.64
CA GLN A 218 22.08 -9.25 18.08
C GLN A 218 21.94 -7.75 18.36
N TYR A 219 22.24 -6.89 17.38
CA TYR A 219 22.07 -5.44 17.50
C TYR A 219 20.65 -5.06 17.09
N TRP A 220 19.84 -4.58 18.04
CA TRP A 220 18.43 -4.25 17.85
C TRP A 220 18.18 -3.35 16.61
N LEU A 221 18.95 -2.30 16.43
CA LEU A 221 18.79 -1.37 15.34
C LEU A 221 19.10 -2.01 13.96
N LEU A 222 20.19 -2.77 13.88
CA LEU A 222 20.57 -3.48 12.66
C LEU A 222 19.54 -4.55 12.31
N ASN A 223 19.06 -5.31 13.30
CA ASN A 223 18.01 -6.29 13.10
C ASN A 223 16.73 -5.65 12.56
N TYR A 224 16.31 -4.49 13.12
CA TYR A 224 15.14 -3.75 12.62
C TYR A 224 15.26 -3.42 11.12
N PHE A 225 16.40 -2.88 10.67
CA PHE A 225 16.62 -2.56 9.25
C PHE A 225 16.71 -3.81 8.36
N ILE A 226 17.32 -4.88 8.85
CA ILE A 226 17.35 -6.17 8.15
C ILE A 226 15.93 -6.71 7.96
N GLN A 227 15.10 -6.69 9.00
CA GLN A 227 13.72 -7.14 8.92
C GLN A 227 12.88 -6.29 7.96
N LEU A 228 13.04 -4.97 7.96
CA LEU A 228 12.39 -4.08 6.99
C LEU A 228 12.79 -4.42 5.54
N PHE A 229 14.09 -4.65 5.31
CA PHE A 229 14.58 -5.06 4.00
C PHE A 229 13.98 -6.40 3.56
N LEU A 230 13.98 -7.40 4.44
CA LEU A 230 13.43 -8.73 4.15
C LEU A 230 11.93 -8.70 3.86
N VAL A 231 11.17 -7.94 4.64
CA VAL A 231 9.72 -7.75 4.41
C VAL A 231 9.48 -7.05 3.08
N SER A 232 10.25 -6.00 2.77
CA SER A 232 10.15 -5.28 1.50
C SER A 232 10.50 -6.18 0.31
N LEU A 233 11.57 -6.96 0.42
CA LEU A 233 11.98 -7.92 -0.60
C LEU A 233 10.92 -9.01 -0.79
N ALA A 234 10.40 -9.58 0.28
CA ALA A 234 9.36 -10.61 0.25
C ALA A 234 8.07 -10.10 -0.41
N ALA A 235 7.61 -8.90 -0.04
CA ALA A 235 6.46 -8.26 -0.67
C ALA A 235 6.68 -8.05 -2.17
N SER A 236 7.85 -7.50 -2.53
CA SER A 236 8.20 -7.21 -3.92
C SER A 236 8.31 -8.47 -4.77
N CYS A 237 8.88 -9.56 -4.26
CA CYS A 237 8.95 -10.83 -4.99
C CYS A 237 7.59 -11.27 -5.52
N GLY A 238 6.54 -11.15 -4.73
CA GLY A 238 5.22 -11.53 -5.19
C GLY A 238 4.49 -10.46 -5.99
N THR A 239 4.66 -9.20 -5.64
CA THR A 239 3.92 -8.13 -6.34
C THR A 239 4.55 -7.72 -7.65
N LEU A 240 5.85 -7.93 -7.84
CA LEU A 240 6.63 -7.45 -8.97
C LEU A 240 6.08 -7.94 -10.33
N PRO A 241 5.71 -9.23 -10.54
CA PRO A 241 5.13 -9.66 -11.81
C PRO A 241 3.84 -8.92 -12.16
N LEU A 242 2.97 -8.68 -11.17
CA LEU A 242 1.73 -7.92 -11.36
C LEU A 242 2.00 -6.43 -11.56
N THR A 243 2.97 -5.87 -10.83
CA THR A 243 3.36 -4.46 -10.98
C THR A 243 3.85 -4.17 -12.39
N VAL A 244 4.71 -5.04 -12.93
CA VAL A 244 5.19 -4.93 -14.32
C VAL A 244 4.04 -5.05 -15.32
N TYR A 245 3.08 -5.95 -15.07
CA TYR A 245 1.93 -6.12 -15.95
C TYR A 245 1.01 -4.91 -15.99
N TYR A 246 0.70 -4.33 -14.82
CA TYR A 246 -0.25 -3.23 -14.72
C TYR A 246 0.35 -1.86 -15.00
N PHE A 247 1.62 -1.66 -14.63
CA PHE A 247 2.26 -0.33 -14.65
C PHE A 247 3.42 -0.21 -15.63
N GLU A 248 3.82 -1.32 -16.29
CA GLU A 248 4.91 -1.37 -17.28
C GLU A 248 6.25 -0.82 -16.78
N LYS A 249 6.44 -0.81 -15.45
CA LYS A 249 7.63 -0.32 -14.76
C LYS A 249 8.14 -1.37 -13.78
N LEU A 250 9.45 -1.60 -13.81
CA LEU A 250 10.17 -2.42 -12.85
C LEU A 250 11.01 -1.50 -11.96
N PRO A 251 10.55 -1.13 -10.76
CA PRO A 251 11.33 -0.30 -9.85
C PRO A 251 12.41 -1.14 -9.18
N VAL A 252 13.68 -0.76 -9.38
CA VAL A 252 14.83 -1.55 -8.91
C VAL A 252 15.23 -1.19 -7.48
N LEU A 253 15.08 0.08 -7.10
CA LEU A 253 15.58 0.61 -5.83
C LEU A 253 14.57 0.51 -4.67
N THR A 254 13.34 0.07 -4.91
CA THR A 254 12.25 0.08 -3.92
C THR A 254 12.63 -0.59 -2.60
N TRP A 255 13.37 -1.69 -2.63
CA TRP A 255 13.71 -2.46 -1.43
C TRP A 255 14.59 -1.66 -0.48
N PHE A 256 15.57 -0.94 -1.01
CA PHE A 256 16.46 -0.07 -0.24
C PHE A 256 15.75 1.20 0.22
N LEU A 257 14.95 1.79 -0.66
CA LEU A 257 14.17 2.98 -0.32
C LEU A 257 13.19 2.75 0.81
N ASN A 258 12.54 1.60 0.83
CA ASN A 258 11.58 1.26 1.89
C ASN A 258 12.23 1.20 3.28
N ILE A 259 13.53 0.94 3.39
CA ILE A 259 14.28 0.98 4.65
C ILE A 259 14.23 2.37 5.27
N ILE A 260 14.26 3.41 4.44
CA ILE A 260 14.25 4.81 4.87
C ILE A 260 12.82 5.36 4.86
N VAL A 261 12.09 5.15 3.78
CA VAL A 261 10.79 5.76 3.54
C VAL A 261 9.74 5.27 4.55
N ILE A 262 9.70 3.97 4.85
CA ILE A 262 8.68 3.40 5.76
C ILE A 262 8.81 3.98 7.18
N PRO A 263 9.99 3.99 7.84
CA PRO A 263 10.14 4.61 9.15
C PRO A 263 9.84 6.11 9.17
N VAL A 264 10.30 6.84 8.13
CA VAL A 264 10.06 8.29 8.03
C VAL A 264 8.57 8.59 7.87
N ILE A 265 7.85 7.82 7.04
CA ILE A 265 6.40 7.97 6.90
C ILE A 265 5.67 7.61 8.21
N GLY A 266 6.10 6.54 8.89
CA GLY A 266 5.56 6.20 10.21
C GLY A 266 5.74 7.32 11.22
N PHE A 267 6.92 7.95 11.22
CA PHE A 267 7.20 9.13 12.04
C PHE A 267 6.30 10.31 11.65
N ILE A 268 6.17 10.63 10.35
CA ILE A 268 5.33 11.73 9.86
C ILE A 268 3.86 11.51 10.26
N ILE A 269 3.32 10.30 10.13
CA ILE A 269 1.93 9.99 10.51
C ILE A 269 1.76 10.13 12.02
N GLY A 270 2.63 9.49 12.82
CA GLY A 270 2.56 9.56 14.28
C GLY A 270 2.65 11.00 14.80
N PHE A 271 3.61 11.73 14.26
CA PHE A 271 3.82 13.13 14.62
C PHE A 271 2.68 14.04 14.13
N GLY A 272 2.10 13.75 12.97
CA GLY A 272 0.94 14.48 12.45
C GLY A 272 -0.26 14.35 13.38
N PHE A 273 -0.52 13.15 13.94
CA PHE A 273 -1.57 12.99 14.96
C PHE A 273 -1.26 13.76 16.24
N ILE A 274 0.01 13.73 16.71
CA ILE A 274 0.44 14.51 17.88
C ILE A 274 0.27 16.02 17.61
N PHE A 275 0.65 16.49 16.43
CA PHE A 275 0.46 17.88 16.02
C PHE A 275 -1.01 18.29 16.06
N ILE A 276 -1.92 17.48 15.49
CA ILE A 276 -3.37 17.75 15.48
C ILE A 276 -3.89 17.91 16.90
N VAL A 277 -3.52 17.01 17.80
CA VAL A 277 -3.93 17.09 19.21
C VAL A 277 -3.37 18.32 19.87
N LEU A 278 -2.07 18.58 19.75
CA LEU A 278 -1.41 19.74 20.37
C LEU A 278 -1.89 21.06 19.81
N SER A 279 -2.20 21.13 18.52
CA SER A 279 -2.73 22.34 17.87
C SER A 279 -4.09 22.78 18.42
N THR A 280 -4.78 21.91 19.15
CA THR A 280 -6.05 22.23 19.79
C THR A 280 -5.88 22.93 21.13
N PHE A 281 -4.79 22.61 21.86
CA PHE A 281 -4.57 23.11 23.22
C PHE A 281 -3.39 24.09 23.34
N ALA A 282 -2.35 23.93 22.51
CA ALA A 282 -1.08 24.63 22.61
C ALA A 282 -0.55 25.04 21.23
N TRP A 283 -1.20 25.97 20.57
CA TRP A 283 -0.89 26.38 19.20
C TRP A 283 0.57 26.78 18.98
N SER A 284 1.15 27.62 19.85
CA SER A 284 2.54 28.05 19.72
C SER A 284 3.53 26.89 19.76
N PHE A 285 3.30 25.89 20.60
CA PHE A 285 4.14 24.70 20.66
C PHE A 285 3.92 23.80 19.44
N ALA A 286 2.67 23.65 19.00
CA ALA A 286 2.35 22.89 17.80
C ALA A 286 3.00 23.48 16.54
N THR A 287 3.03 24.80 16.37
CA THR A 287 3.69 25.47 15.24
C THR A 287 5.22 25.29 15.28
N PHE A 288 5.84 25.33 16.45
CA PHE A 288 7.26 24.98 16.58
C PHE A 288 7.55 23.56 16.07
N LEU A 289 6.73 22.61 16.48
CA LEU A 289 6.85 21.22 16.02
C LEU A 289 6.58 21.08 14.53
N ALA A 290 5.57 21.79 14.00
CA ALA A 290 5.24 21.78 12.57
C ALA A 290 6.42 22.26 11.71
N ASN A 291 7.15 23.28 12.16
CA ASN A 291 8.34 23.78 11.46
C ASN A 291 9.45 22.72 11.36
N GLY A 292 9.67 21.95 12.43
CA GLY A 292 10.59 20.81 12.40
C GLY A 292 10.13 19.72 11.43
N MET A 293 8.84 19.39 11.47
CA MET A 293 8.25 18.36 10.61
C MET A 293 8.21 18.76 9.14
N GLN A 294 7.99 20.05 8.82
CA GLN A 294 8.09 20.55 7.45
C GLN A 294 9.48 20.28 6.84
N LYS A 295 10.55 20.43 7.64
CA LYS A 295 11.90 20.09 7.17
C LYS A 295 12.06 18.60 6.88
N VAL A 296 11.52 17.73 7.75
CA VAL A 296 11.57 16.27 7.55
C VAL A 296 10.80 15.88 6.28
N ILE A 297 9.60 16.42 6.09
CA ILE A 297 8.78 16.16 4.89
C ILE A 297 9.51 16.68 3.63
N GLY A 298 10.06 17.90 3.66
CA GLY A 298 10.81 18.46 2.54
C GLY A 298 12.05 17.63 2.20
N LEU A 299 12.81 17.17 3.21
CA LEU A 299 13.95 16.28 3.01
C LEU A 299 13.52 14.94 2.37
N LEU A 300 12.39 14.37 2.78
CA LEU A 300 11.87 13.15 2.18
C LEU A 300 11.50 13.34 0.70
N ILE A 301 10.82 14.44 0.37
CA ILE A 301 10.45 14.77 -1.01
C ILE A 301 11.72 14.92 -1.86
N ASN A 302 12.65 15.77 -1.45
CA ASN A 302 13.90 16.00 -2.17
C ASN A 302 14.73 14.73 -2.33
N PHE A 303 14.77 13.88 -1.30
CA PHE A 303 15.46 12.59 -1.37
C PHE A 303 14.84 11.68 -2.44
N ILE A 304 13.50 11.57 -2.47
CA ILE A 304 12.81 10.72 -3.45
C ILE A 304 12.97 11.28 -4.87
N GLU A 305 12.91 12.60 -5.05
CA GLU A 305 13.15 13.26 -6.33
C GLU A 305 14.57 13.01 -6.83
N SER A 306 15.58 13.20 -5.98
CA SER A 306 16.99 12.91 -6.32
C SER A 306 17.22 11.46 -6.74
N VAL A 307 16.57 10.49 -6.06
CA VAL A 307 16.65 9.08 -6.43
C VAL A 307 15.89 8.79 -7.72
N ALA A 308 14.79 9.49 -7.99
CA ALA A 308 14.01 9.33 -9.21
C ALA A 308 14.75 9.80 -10.47
N GLU A 309 15.70 10.72 -10.32
CA GLU A 309 16.56 11.21 -11.41
C GLU A 309 17.66 10.22 -11.81
N LEU A 310 17.95 9.21 -10.97
CA LEU A 310 18.95 8.20 -11.29
C LEU A 310 18.52 7.37 -12.51
N PRO A 311 19.41 7.14 -13.48
CA PRO A 311 19.07 6.47 -14.76
C PRO A 311 18.59 5.02 -14.57
N PHE A 312 18.85 4.41 -13.41
CA PHE A 312 18.47 3.04 -13.06
C PHE A 312 17.37 2.99 -11.97
N SER A 313 16.67 4.10 -11.70
CA SER A 313 15.58 4.11 -10.71
C SER A 313 14.46 3.13 -11.05
N TYR A 314 14.17 2.96 -12.34
CA TYR A 314 13.27 1.95 -12.85
C TYR A 314 13.67 1.48 -14.25
N ILE A 315 13.25 0.27 -14.60
CA ILE A 315 13.40 -0.29 -15.95
C ILE A 315 12.02 -0.33 -16.61
N PRO A 316 11.82 0.34 -17.76
CA PRO A 316 10.55 0.23 -18.50
C PRO A 316 10.43 -1.17 -19.11
N VAL A 317 9.29 -1.82 -18.93
CA VAL A 317 9.00 -3.16 -19.44
C VAL A 317 7.72 -3.10 -20.26
N TYR A 318 7.86 -3.13 -21.55
CA TYR A 318 6.72 -3.04 -22.46
C TYR A 318 6.14 -4.41 -22.80
N GLN A 319 4.82 -4.48 -23.01
CA GLN A 319 4.10 -5.65 -23.51
C GLN A 319 4.19 -6.91 -22.63
N ALA A 320 4.15 -6.75 -21.32
CA ALA A 320 4.01 -7.90 -20.43
C ALA A 320 2.68 -8.64 -20.68
N LYS A 321 2.73 -9.91 -21.10
CA LYS A 321 1.55 -10.76 -21.32
C LYS A 321 1.30 -11.65 -20.10
N LEU A 322 0.08 -12.16 -19.96
CA LEU A 322 -0.29 -13.04 -18.85
C LEU A 322 0.65 -14.26 -18.73
N ALA A 323 1.12 -14.80 -19.85
CA ALA A 323 2.09 -15.90 -19.87
C ALA A 323 3.44 -15.52 -19.22
N HIS A 324 3.88 -14.27 -19.36
CA HIS A 324 5.12 -13.81 -18.71
C HIS A 324 4.95 -13.72 -17.19
N ILE A 325 3.76 -13.33 -16.71
CA ILE A 325 3.43 -13.32 -15.28
C ILE A 325 3.43 -14.73 -14.72
N ALA A 326 2.75 -15.67 -15.40
CA ALA A 326 2.72 -17.06 -15.00
C ALA A 326 4.15 -17.66 -14.93
N ALA A 327 4.97 -17.40 -15.95
CA ALA A 327 6.37 -17.84 -15.97
C ALA A 327 7.18 -17.23 -14.82
N ALA A 328 6.98 -15.93 -14.51
CA ALA A 328 7.66 -15.26 -13.41
C ALA A 328 7.29 -15.87 -12.05
N TYR A 329 6.01 -16.18 -11.80
CA TYR A 329 5.60 -16.84 -10.55
C TYR A 329 6.15 -18.27 -10.45
N VAL A 330 6.11 -19.06 -11.52
CA VAL A 330 6.70 -20.40 -11.53
C VAL A 330 8.21 -20.34 -11.27
N PHE A 331 8.91 -19.37 -11.86
CA PHE A 331 10.33 -19.13 -11.64
C PHE A 331 10.64 -18.72 -10.19
N LEU A 332 9.84 -17.85 -9.60
CA LEU A 332 9.96 -17.46 -8.18
C LEU A 332 9.79 -18.69 -7.27
N VAL A 333 8.72 -19.48 -7.47
CA VAL A 333 8.49 -20.68 -6.67
C VAL A 333 9.63 -21.67 -6.84
N LEU A 334 10.19 -21.81 -8.05
CA LEU A 334 11.34 -22.66 -8.33
C LEU A 334 12.57 -22.23 -7.52
N ILE A 335 12.96 -20.95 -7.61
CA ILE A 335 14.16 -20.42 -6.92
C ILE A 335 14.05 -20.60 -5.41
N PHE A 336 12.90 -20.32 -4.84
CA PHE A 336 12.71 -20.40 -3.39
C PHE A 336 12.55 -21.83 -2.85
N ASN A 337 12.37 -22.84 -3.71
CA ASN A 337 12.21 -24.25 -3.34
C ASN A 337 13.19 -25.18 -4.05
N LEU A 338 14.38 -24.70 -4.40
CA LEU A 338 15.43 -25.51 -5.05
C LEU A 338 15.81 -26.74 -4.23
N ASP A 339 15.71 -26.64 -2.89
CA ASP A 339 16.02 -27.71 -1.95
C ASP A 339 14.97 -28.85 -1.95
N LYS A 340 13.80 -28.64 -2.56
CA LYS A 340 12.69 -29.61 -2.59
C LYS A 340 12.59 -30.27 -3.97
N PRO A 341 13.10 -31.49 -4.15
CA PRO A 341 13.23 -32.11 -5.50
C PRO A 341 11.90 -32.29 -6.23
N ARG A 342 10.79 -32.56 -5.51
CA ARG A 342 9.47 -32.69 -6.12
C ARG A 342 8.99 -31.37 -6.70
N ILE A 343 9.02 -30.30 -5.91
CA ILE A 343 8.59 -28.97 -6.34
C ILE A 343 9.47 -28.49 -7.50
N ARG A 344 10.79 -28.66 -7.40
CA ARG A 344 11.74 -28.29 -8.44
C ARG A 344 11.40 -28.94 -9.77
N ARG A 345 11.19 -30.26 -9.81
CA ARG A 345 10.85 -30.98 -11.07
C ARG A 345 9.54 -30.48 -11.66
N THR A 346 8.48 -30.34 -10.85
CA THR A 346 7.17 -29.86 -11.32
C THR A 346 7.26 -28.43 -11.84
N CYS A 347 7.88 -27.51 -11.10
CA CYS A 347 8.01 -26.12 -11.53
C CYS A 347 8.90 -25.99 -12.77
N THR A 348 9.97 -26.77 -12.90
CA THR A 348 10.82 -26.78 -14.11
C THR A 348 10.03 -27.25 -15.33
N ALA A 349 9.23 -28.32 -15.20
CA ALA A 349 8.39 -28.80 -16.29
C ALA A 349 7.35 -27.76 -16.73
N ILE A 350 6.66 -27.12 -15.77
CA ILE A 350 5.68 -26.06 -16.06
C ILE A 350 6.37 -24.85 -16.71
N PHE A 351 7.51 -24.43 -16.20
CA PHE A 351 8.27 -23.30 -16.74
C PHE A 351 8.70 -23.53 -18.20
N VAL A 352 9.25 -24.70 -18.48
CA VAL A 352 9.63 -25.10 -19.86
C VAL A 352 8.39 -25.13 -20.76
N SER A 353 7.27 -25.70 -20.29
CA SER A 353 6.00 -25.76 -21.05
C SER A 353 5.51 -24.34 -21.39
N ILE A 354 5.53 -23.38 -20.43
CA ILE A 354 5.12 -22.00 -20.69
C ILE A 354 6.03 -21.35 -21.74
N ILE A 355 7.35 -21.54 -21.65
CA ILE A 355 8.30 -21.01 -22.63
C ILE A 355 8.03 -21.58 -24.04
N LEU A 356 7.78 -22.87 -24.14
CA LEU A 356 7.45 -23.52 -25.42
C LEU A 356 6.17 -22.94 -26.02
N VAL A 357 5.10 -22.81 -25.23
CA VAL A 357 3.82 -22.22 -25.70
C VAL A 357 4.02 -20.78 -26.17
N VAL A 358 4.81 -19.97 -25.44
CA VAL A 358 5.10 -18.58 -25.84
C VAL A 358 5.92 -18.53 -27.13
N ARG A 359 6.89 -19.44 -27.33
CA ARG A 359 7.69 -19.52 -28.57
C ARG A 359 6.86 -19.99 -29.76
N ILE A 360 6.04 -21.03 -29.59
CA ILE A 360 5.18 -21.55 -30.65
C ILE A 360 4.16 -20.49 -31.07
N GLY A 361 3.54 -19.78 -30.11
CA GLY A 361 2.65 -18.67 -30.43
C GLY A 361 3.29 -17.52 -31.18
N ARG A 362 4.60 -17.26 -31.00
CA ARG A 362 5.34 -16.25 -31.78
C ARG A 362 5.69 -16.74 -33.19
N ALA A 363 6.01 -18.01 -33.35
CA ALA A 363 6.29 -18.61 -34.65
C ALA A 363 5.04 -18.58 -35.54
N SER A 364 3.89 -19.03 -35.03
CA SER A 364 2.62 -19.02 -35.77
C SER A 364 2.09 -17.62 -36.11
N CYS A 365 2.46 -16.58 -35.34
CA CYS A 365 2.16 -15.19 -35.69
C CYS A 365 3.07 -14.67 -36.81
N ARG A 366 4.33 -15.08 -36.89
CA ARG A 366 5.22 -14.71 -38.00
C ARG A 366 4.76 -15.32 -39.32
N GLU A 367 4.38 -16.57 -39.35
CA GLU A 367 3.87 -17.24 -40.56
C GLU A 367 2.59 -16.59 -41.10
N ARG A 368 1.65 -16.18 -40.22
CA ARG A 368 0.41 -15.49 -40.65
C ARG A 368 0.62 -14.09 -41.21
N VAL A 369 1.74 -13.42 -40.85
CA VAL A 369 2.08 -12.11 -41.43
C VAL A 369 2.75 -12.27 -42.78
N CYS A 370 3.51 -13.34 -43.02
CA CYS A 370 4.14 -13.62 -44.33
C CYS A 370 3.16 -14.11 -45.41
N HIS A 371 1.94 -14.58 -45.04
CA HIS A 371 0.92 -14.97 -46.02
C HIS A 371 -0.08 -13.87 -46.41
N ARG A 372 0.14 -12.63 -45.96
CA ARG A 372 -0.67 -11.44 -46.30
C ARG A 372 0.09 -10.35 -47.05
N VAL A 373 1.21 -10.69 -47.70
CA VAL A 373 1.89 -9.82 -48.68
C VAL A 373 1.72 -10.41 -50.07
#